data_8ae254862845da41002554125854842d
#
_entry.id   8ae254862845da41002554125854842d
#
_cell.length_a   1.000
_cell.length_b   1.000
_cell.length_c   1.000
_cell.angle_alpha   90.00
_cell.angle_beta   90.00
_cell.angle_gamma   90.00
#
_symmetry.space_group_name_H-M   'P 1'
#
loop_
_entity.id
_entity.type
_entity.pdbx_description
1 polymer ?
#
loop_
_entity_poly.entity_id
_entity_poly.type
_entity_poly.pdbx_seq_one_letter_code
_entity_poly.pdbx_strand_id
1 'polypeptide(L)'
;RKIKNIKGKIYVMLSDGECQEGTTWESLLIASKHKLDNLILLIDYNKIQALSKLKDALPLHDLTKKFKSFNCNCINIKNGHSFKSIISSLKKKNIKNKPTVIIINTIKGKGIKEFENDPVWHARKLAGHEKEIGKKRLGL
;
A
#
# COMPACT_ATOMS: atom_id res chain seq x y z
N ARG A 1 -0.66 15.23 16.36
CA ARG A 1 0.50 16.14 16.17
C ARG A 1 0.08 17.48 15.61
N LYS A 2 -0.59 17.55 14.45
CA LYS A 2 -0.95 18.83 13.82
C LYS A 2 -1.81 19.72 14.70
N ILE A 3 -2.85 19.19 15.33
CA ILE A 3 -3.73 19.92 16.27
C ILE A 3 -2.94 20.51 17.45
N LYS A 4 -1.88 19.84 17.90
CA LYS A 4 -1.00 20.28 19.00
C LYS A 4 0.24 21.04 18.52
N ASN A 5 0.33 21.44 17.24
CA ASN A 5 1.47 22.09 16.61
C ASN A 5 2.82 21.35 16.76
N ILE A 6 2.77 20.03 16.95
CA ILE A 6 3.97 19.20 17.06
C ILE A 6 4.45 18.86 15.65
N LYS A 7 5.69 19.22 15.32
CA LYS A 7 6.33 18.91 14.04
C LYS A 7 6.47 17.39 13.83
N GLY A 8 6.45 16.94 12.59
CA GLY A 8 6.71 15.57 12.17
C GLY A 8 5.61 14.98 11.30
N LYS A 9 5.99 14.01 10.48
CA LYS A 9 5.09 13.23 9.62
C LYS A 9 4.58 12.00 10.37
N ILE A 10 3.39 11.53 9.97
CA ILE A 10 2.79 10.28 10.42
C ILE A 10 2.64 9.42 9.20
N TYR A 11 3.16 8.21 9.26
CA TYR A 11 3.06 7.20 8.20
C TYR A 11 2.12 6.10 8.65
N VAL A 12 1.19 5.74 7.78
CA VAL A 12 0.26 4.63 7.97
C VAL A 12 0.39 3.71 6.78
N MET A 13 0.66 2.44 7.01
CA MET A 13 0.70 1.42 5.96
C MET A 13 -0.62 0.67 5.93
N LEU A 14 -1.19 0.54 4.75
CA LEU A 14 -2.42 -0.20 4.47
C LEU A 14 -2.17 -1.16 3.31
N SER A 15 -2.86 -2.30 3.33
CA SER A 15 -2.99 -3.18 2.18
C SER A 15 -4.09 -2.70 1.24
N ASP A 16 -4.15 -3.27 0.05
CA ASP A 16 -5.28 -3.06 -0.87
C ASP A 16 -6.60 -3.63 -0.31
N GLY A 17 -6.54 -4.73 0.44
CA GLY A 17 -7.71 -5.28 1.13
C GLY A 17 -8.30 -4.31 2.17
N GLU A 18 -7.47 -3.60 2.93
CA GLU A 18 -7.94 -2.57 3.88
C GLU A 18 -8.59 -1.39 3.19
N CYS A 19 -8.33 -1.16 1.90
CA CYS A 19 -9.06 -0.17 1.10
C CYS A 19 -10.51 -0.59 0.76
N GLN A 20 -10.93 -1.80 1.14
CA GLN A 20 -12.33 -2.24 1.05
C GLN A 20 -13.10 -1.98 2.33
N GLU A 21 -12.42 -1.67 3.44
CA GLU A 21 -13.01 -1.33 4.71
C GLU A 21 -13.55 0.11 4.73
N GLY A 22 -14.75 0.30 5.25
CA GLY A 22 -15.37 1.63 5.39
C GLY A 22 -14.54 2.59 6.21
N THR A 23 -13.90 2.09 7.28
CA THR A 23 -13.06 2.89 8.20
C THR A 23 -11.89 3.59 7.49
N THR A 24 -11.34 3.04 6.42
CA THR A 24 -10.31 3.70 5.61
C THR A 24 -10.85 5.01 5.02
N TRP A 25 -12.04 4.99 4.44
CA TRP A 25 -12.65 6.14 3.78
C TRP A 25 -13.19 7.17 4.78
N GLU A 26 -13.81 6.71 5.85
CA GLU A 26 -14.28 7.56 6.95
C GLU A 26 -13.13 8.34 7.59
N SER A 27 -12.00 7.67 7.84
CA SER A 27 -10.78 8.31 8.36
C SER A 27 -10.25 9.40 7.44
N LEU A 28 -10.39 9.23 6.11
CA LEU A 28 -9.97 10.24 5.14
C LEU A 28 -10.87 11.48 5.13
N LEU A 29 -12.17 11.33 5.42
CA LEU A 29 -13.06 12.50 5.62
C LEU A 29 -12.56 13.34 6.79
N ILE A 30 -12.20 12.70 7.90
CA ILE A 30 -11.64 13.36 9.10
C ILE A 30 -10.29 14.00 8.78
N ALA A 31 -9.41 13.27 8.10
CA ALA A 31 -8.09 13.76 7.71
C ALA A 31 -8.18 14.98 6.80
N SER A 32 -9.11 14.97 5.85
CA SER A 32 -9.37 16.10 4.94
C SER A 32 -9.92 17.30 5.71
N LYS A 33 -10.94 17.12 6.57
CA LYS A 33 -11.51 18.18 7.42
C LYS A 33 -10.43 18.86 8.26
N HIS A 34 -9.56 18.08 8.89
CA HIS A 34 -8.49 18.62 9.74
C HIS A 34 -7.22 19.00 8.96
N LYS A 35 -7.26 18.94 7.61
CA LYS A 35 -6.16 19.37 6.74
C LYS A 35 -4.82 18.70 7.11
N LEU A 36 -4.84 17.38 7.37
CA LEU A 36 -3.69 16.64 7.88
C LEU A 36 -2.63 16.41 6.79
N ASP A 37 -1.95 17.48 6.37
CA ASP A 37 -0.89 17.44 5.36
C ASP A 37 0.41 16.77 5.84
N ASN A 38 0.49 16.44 7.10
CA ASN A 38 1.56 15.64 7.70
C ASN A 38 1.24 14.13 7.76
N LEU A 39 0.05 13.71 7.33
CA LEU A 39 -0.36 12.31 7.23
C LEU A 39 0.01 11.76 5.85
N ILE A 40 0.70 10.63 5.84
CA ILE A 40 1.12 9.90 4.63
C ILE A 40 0.62 8.47 4.74
N LEU A 41 -0.28 8.07 3.85
CA LEU A 41 -0.72 6.69 3.70
C LEU A 41 0.12 6.01 2.63
N LEU A 42 0.59 4.80 2.93
CA LEU A 42 1.32 3.94 2.02
C LEU A 42 0.42 2.75 1.72
N ILE A 43 0.03 2.57 0.47
CA ILE A 43 -0.84 1.46 0.07
C ILE A 43 0.01 0.39 -0.61
N ASP A 44 0.16 -0.78 0.02
CA ASP A 44 0.72 -1.95 -0.64
C ASP A 44 -0.31 -2.52 -1.62
N TYR A 45 -0.18 -2.15 -2.88
CA TYR A 45 -1.12 -2.50 -3.93
C TYR A 45 -0.60 -3.68 -4.75
N ASN A 46 -0.67 -4.87 -4.16
CA ASN A 46 -0.23 -6.13 -4.78
C ASN A 46 -1.35 -6.86 -5.54
N LYS A 47 -2.62 -6.44 -5.36
CA LYS A 47 -3.82 -6.95 -6.06
C LYS A 47 -4.19 -8.39 -5.70
N ILE A 48 -3.74 -8.87 -4.54
CA ILE A 48 -4.03 -10.21 -4.05
C ILE A 48 -4.54 -10.14 -2.62
N GLN A 49 -5.66 -10.79 -2.37
CA GLN A 49 -6.28 -10.96 -1.05
C GLN A 49 -6.13 -12.41 -0.56
N ALA A 50 -6.76 -12.72 0.57
CA ALA A 50 -6.61 -13.98 1.29
C ALA A 50 -6.71 -15.24 0.41
N LEU A 51 -7.66 -15.32 -0.52
CA LEU A 51 -7.87 -16.51 -1.34
C LEU A 51 -8.09 -16.21 -2.83
N SER A 52 -7.97 -14.94 -3.25
CA SER A 52 -8.26 -14.56 -4.62
C SER A 52 -7.54 -13.30 -5.08
N LYS A 53 -7.60 -13.03 -6.36
CA LYS A 53 -7.17 -11.74 -6.90
C LYS A 53 -8.19 -10.67 -6.53
N LEU A 54 -7.72 -9.47 -6.25
CA LEU A 54 -8.55 -8.32 -5.88
C LEU A 54 -9.70 -8.06 -6.87
N LYS A 55 -9.44 -8.23 -8.17
CA LYS A 55 -10.43 -8.02 -9.22
C LYS A 55 -11.59 -9.01 -9.17
N ASP A 56 -11.35 -10.21 -8.65
CA ASP A 56 -12.32 -11.31 -8.62
C ASP A 56 -13.11 -11.32 -7.30
N ALA A 57 -12.52 -10.77 -6.22
CA ALA A 57 -13.17 -10.64 -4.91
C ALA A 57 -14.04 -9.37 -4.83
N LEU A 58 -13.40 -8.22 -4.71
CA LEU A 58 -14.07 -6.92 -4.63
C LEU A 58 -13.18 -5.85 -5.29
N PRO A 59 -13.41 -5.52 -6.57
CA PRO A 59 -12.53 -4.64 -7.32
C PRO A 59 -12.53 -3.21 -6.78
N LEU A 60 -11.34 -2.67 -6.56
CA LEU A 60 -11.16 -1.29 -6.10
C LEU A 60 -11.20 -0.26 -7.23
N HIS A 61 -11.22 -0.70 -8.49
CA HIS A 61 -11.18 0.18 -9.67
C HIS A 61 -10.01 1.18 -9.60
N ASP A 62 -10.23 2.42 -10.00
CA ASP A 62 -9.19 3.47 -9.98
C ASP A 62 -9.02 4.05 -8.56
N LEU A 63 -8.13 3.46 -7.78
CA LEU A 63 -7.79 3.94 -6.44
C LEU A 63 -7.29 5.39 -6.44
N THR A 64 -6.57 5.81 -7.46
CA THR A 64 -6.07 7.20 -7.55
C THR A 64 -7.22 8.18 -7.61
N LYS A 65 -8.25 7.90 -8.42
CA LYS A 65 -9.45 8.74 -8.51
C LYS A 65 -10.23 8.72 -7.19
N LYS A 66 -10.38 7.55 -6.58
CA LYS A 66 -11.06 7.43 -5.27
C LYS A 66 -10.38 8.29 -4.21
N PHE A 67 -9.08 8.13 -3.98
CA PHE A 67 -8.37 8.94 -2.99
C PHE A 67 -8.40 10.44 -3.30
N LYS A 68 -8.34 10.82 -4.58
CA LYS A 68 -8.47 12.24 -4.99
C LYS A 68 -9.85 12.81 -4.66
N SER A 69 -10.93 12.02 -4.77
CA SER A 69 -12.29 12.47 -4.39
C SER A 69 -12.42 12.71 -2.88
N PHE A 70 -11.59 12.08 -2.06
CA PHE A 70 -11.45 12.36 -0.64
C PHE A 70 -10.44 13.49 -0.34
N ASN A 71 -10.13 14.33 -1.34
CA ASN A 71 -9.22 15.46 -1.21
C ASN A 71 -7.77 15.10 -0.84
N CYS A 72 -7.32 13.90 -1.20
CA CYS A 72 -5.94 13.48 -0.99
C CYS A 72 -5.04 13.88 -2.16
N ASN A 73 -3.77 14.17 -1.84
CA ASN A 73 -2.69 14.17 -2.83
C ASN A 73 -2.27 12.72 -3.11
N CYS A 74 -2.27 12.29 -4.38
CA CYS A 74 -1.95 10.91 -4.74
C CYS A 74 -0.66 10.82 -5.55
N ILE A 75 0.20 9.91 -5.15
CA ILE A 75 1.42 9.52 -5.86
C ILE A 75 1.28 8.03 -6.20
N ASN A 76 1.49 7.65 -7.45
CA ASN A 76 1.45 6.26 -7.88
C ASN A 76 2.86 5.81 -8.27
N ILE A 77 3.38 4.80 -7.59
CA ILE A 77 4.67 4.17 -7.87
C ILE A 77 4.42 2.91 -8.69
N LYS A 78 4.84 2.90 -9.96
CA LYS A 78 4.64 1.77 -10.88
C LYS A 78 5.44 0.53 -10.46
N ASN A 79 6.66 0.71 -9.97
CA ASN A 79 7.51 -0.38 -9.46
C ASN A 79 7.75 -0.19 -7.96
N GLY A 80 6.95 -0.85 -7.15
CA GLY A 80 7.00 -0.82 -5.69
C GLY A 80 8.19 -1.59 -5.08
N HIS A 81 8.98 -2.30 -5.89
CA HIS A 81 10.20 -2.97 -5.45
C HIS A 81 11.46 -2.12 -5.68
N SER A 82 11.31 -0.90 -6.21
CA SER A 82 12.41 0.06 -6.38
C SER A 82 12.53 0.95 -5.15
N PHE A 83 13.53 0.72 -4.31
CA PHE A 83 13.86 1.60 -3.16
C PHE A 83 14.04 3.05 -3.60
N LYS A 84 14.70 3.30 -4.74
CA LYS A 84 14.87 4.64 -5.31
C LYS A 84 13.52 5.33 -5.52
N SER A 85 12.54 4.63 -6.10
CA SER A 85 11.20 5.17 -6.37
C SER A 85 10.43 5.45 -5.06
N ILE A 86 10.52 4.55 -4.09
CA ILE A 86 9.88 4.72 -2.77
C ILE A 86 10.48 5.91 -2.05
N ILE A 87 11.81 5.96 -1.90
CA ILE A 87 12.51 7.03 -1.19
C ILE A 87 12.26 8.39 -1.86
N SER A 88 12.33 8.46 -3.18
CA SER A 88 12.06 9.70 -3.91
C SER A 88 10.62 10.20 -3.68
N SER A 89 9.66 9.29 -3.59
CA SER A 89 8.26 9.64 -3.32
C SER A 89 8.05 10.12 -1.89
N LEU A 90 8.70 9.51 -0.90
CA LEU A 90 8.66 9.91 0.52
C LEU A 90 9.32 11.28 0.76
N LYS A 91 10.33 11.63 -0.04
CA LYS A 91 11.02 12.93 0.01
C LYS A 91 10.25 14.07 -0.65
N LYS A 92 9.21 13.78 -1.44
CA LYS A 92 8.41 14.83 -2.05
C LYS A 92 7.78 15.72 -0.99
N LYS A 93 7.71 17.03 -1.32
CA LYS A 93 7.04 18.01 -0.45
C LYS A 93 5.54 17.70 -0.40
N ASN A 94 4.98 17.66 0.79
CA ASN A 94 3.56 17.48 0.98
C ASN A 94 2.79 18.68 0.41
N ILE A 95 1.63 18.42 -0.16
CA ILE A 95 0.73 19.50 -0.58
C ILE A 95 0.02 20.05 0.67
N LYS A 96 0.08 21.36 0.85
CA LYS A 96 -0.54 22.04 1.99
C LYS A 96 -2.02 21.68 2.11
N ASN A 97 -2.44 21.37 3.32
CA ASN A 97 -3.82 21.05 3.68
C ASN A 97 -4.39 19.75 3.08
N LYS A 98 -3.57 18.87 2.51
CA LYS A 98 -4.02 17.59 1.94
C LYS A 98 -3.22 16.43 2.50
N PRO A 99 -3.85 15.36 3.02
CA PRO A 99 -3.14 14.12 3.29
C PRO A 99 -2.54 13.58 1.98
N THR A 100 -1.41 12.88 2.08
CA THR A 100 -0.75 12.26 0.94
C THR A 100 -0.97 10.76 0.96
N VAL A 101 -1.35 10.19 -0.18
CA VAL A 101 -1.47 8.76 -0.40
C VAL A 101 -0.45 8.35 -1.45
N ILE A 102 0.36 7.35 -1.13
CA ILE A 102 1.34 6.76 -2.04
C ILE A 102 0.89 5.33 -2.35
N ILE A 103 0.40 5.11 -3.56
CA ILE A 103 -0.01 3.79 -4.04
C ILE A 103 1.23 3.11 -4.60
N ILE A 104 1.62 1.99 -4.00
CA ILE A 104 2.86 1.28 -4.28
C ILE A 104 2.49 -0.03 -4.98
N ASN A 105 2.68 -0.11 -6.30
CA ASN A 105 2.38 -1.34 -7.04
C ASN A 105 3.49 -2.36 -6.79
N THR A 106 3.15 -3.42 -6.07
CA THR A 106 4.05 -4.51 -5.70
C THR A 106 3.61 -5.83 -6.34
N ILE A 107 4.45 -6.83 -6.20
CA ILE A 107 4.19 -8.21 -6.59
C ILE A 107 4.24 -9.04 -5.31
N LYS A 108 3.14 -9.71 -4.95
CA LYS A 108 3.13 -10.63 -3.82
C LYS A 108 4.09 -11.78 -4.09
N GLY A 109 4.90 -12.15 -3.09
CA GLY A 109 5.91 -13.22 -3.21
C GLY A 109 7.16 -12.82 -4.00
N LYS A 110 7.37 -11.52 -4.26
CA LYS A 110 8.52 -11.01 -5.00
C LYS A 110 9.85 -11.52 -4.47
N GLY A 111 10.68 -12.05 -5.37
CA GLY A 111 12.00 -12.62 -5.06
C GLY A 111 12.06 -14.12 -5.27
N ILE A 112 10.93 -14.82 -5.21
CA ILE A 112 10.85 -16.25 -5.51
C ILE A 112 9.79 -16.41 -6.59
N LYS A 113 10.22 -16.61 -7.83
CA LYS A 113 9.38 -16.61 -9.02
C LYS A 113 8.20 -17.58 -8.92
N GLU A 114 8.40 -18.72 -8.28
CA GLU A 114 7.40 -19.75 -8.06
C GLU A 114 6.29 -19.31 -7.10
N PHE A 115 6.53 -18.26 -6.31
CA PHE A 115 5.57 -17.73 -5.34
C PHE A 115 4.95 -16.39 -5.78
N GLU A 116 5.42 -15.82 -6.89
CA GLU A 116 4.94 -14.52 -7.35
C GLU A 116 3.48 -14.60 -7.85
N ASN A 117 2.66 -13.65 -7.42
CA ASN A 117 1.26 -13.44 -7.88
C ASN A 117 0.30 -14.61 -7.63
N ASP A 118 0.60 -15.52 -6.71
CA ASP A 118 -0.29 -16.61 -6.34
C ASP A 118 -0.98 -16.29 -4.99
N PRO A 119 -2.34 -16.21 -4.98
CA PRO A 119 -3.11 -15.95 -3.76
C PRO A 119 -2.89 -16.95 -2.63
N VAL A 120 -2.52 -18.20 -2.95
CA VAL A 120 -2.29 -19.26 -1.96
C VAL A 120 -1.25 -18.85 -0.92
N TRP A 121 -0.28 -18.02 -1.29
CA TRP A 121 0.78 -17.52 -0.40
C TRP A 121 0.35 -16.37 0.52
N HIS A 122 -0.92 -16.00 0.52
CA HIS A 122 -1.40 -14.98 1.44
C HIS A 122 -1.44 -15.48 2.90
N ALA A 123 -1.87 -16.71 3.11
CA ALA A 123 -2.07 -17.26 4.46
C ALA A 123 -1.49 -18.67 4.67
N ARG A 124 -1.06 -19.37 3.62
CA ARG A 124 -0.55 -20.73 3.70
C ARG A 124 0.90 -20.77 4.19
N LYS A 125 1.22 -21.72 5.06
CA LYS A 125 2.60 -22.03 5.44
C LYS A 125 3.29 -22.82 4.31
N LEU A 126 4.60 -22.62 4.16
CA LEU A 126 5.42 -23.38 3.22
C LEU A 126 5.53 -24.84 3.64
N ALA A 127 5.32 -25.77 2.72
CA ALA A 127 5.66 -27.17 2.89
C ALA A 127 7.19 -27.39 2.78
N GLY A 128 7.67 -28.61 3.13
CA GLY A 128 9.11 -28.90 3.16
C GLY A 128 9.83 -28.61 1.85
N HIS A 129 9.31 -29.13 0.73
CA HIS A 129 9.89 -28.92 -0.60
C HIS A 129 9.86 -27.44 -1.06
N GLU A 130 8.85 -26.69 -0.65
CA GLU A 130 8.73 -25.25 -0.96
C GLU A 130 9.76 -24.42 -0.20
N LYS A 131 10.09 -24.83 1.03
CA LYS A 131 11.19 -24.22 1.80
C LYS A 131 12.52 -24.41 1.08
N GLU A 132 12.78 -25.59 0.52
CA GLU A 132 14.01 -25.87 -0.24
C GLU A 132 14.05 -25.06 -1.54
N ILE A 133 12.92 -24.90 -2.26
CA ILE A 133 12.84 -23.98 -3.40
C ILE A 133 13.19 -22.56 -2.94
N GLY A 134 12.61 -22.09 -1.85
CA GLY A 134 12.86 -20.75 -1.31
C GLY A 134 14.33 -20.53 -0.97
N LYS A 135 14.94 -21.45 -0.22
CA LYS A 135 16.36 -21.40 0.13
C LYS A 135 17.25 -21.31 -1.12
N LYS A 136 17.06 -22.25 -2.07
CA LYS A 136 17.81 -22.27 -3.33
C LYS A 136 17.71 -20.95 -4.10
N ARG A 137 16.53 -20.35 -4.18
CA ARG A 137 16.32 -19.08 -4.89
C ARG A 137 16.93 -17.88 -4.18
N LEU A 138 17.04 -17.94 -2.86
CA LEU A 138 17.64 -16.88 -2.03
C LEU A 138 19.14 -17.08 -1.81
N GLY A 139 19.73 -18.17 -2.32
CA GLY A 139 21.15 -18.48 -2.14
C GLY A 139 21.52 -18.91 -0.72
N LEU A 140 20.60 -19.56 0.00
CA LEU A 140 20.74 -20.06 1.38
C LEU A 140 20.95 -21.57 1.41
#